data_bcbb36c0b50c9044212c090d9ded388b
#
_entry.id   bcbb36c0b50c9044212c090d9ded388b
#
_cell.length_a   1.000
_cell.length_b   1.000
_cell.length_c   1.000
_cell.angle_alpha   90.00
_cell.angle_beta   90.00
_cell.angle_gamma   90.00
#
_symmetry.space_group_name_H-M   'P 1'
#
loop_
_entity.id
_entity.type
_entity.pdbx_description
1 polymer ?
#
loop_
_entity_poly.entity_id
_entity_poly.type
_entity_poly.pdbx_seq_one_letter_code
_entity_poly.pdbx_strand_id
1 'polypeptide(L)'
;DPIENLSWYNEEMEECAAGYAAYVVELLEAAKQACSDPVVMIEQRVDFSRWVQDGFGTADCILIADGVLNIVDYKHGKGVEVSAEGNTQLSLYSLGALEIFDGIYDIDTVRMTIFQPRKSNISVDQMDKADLYEWADTELTQKAQLAYEGQGDFSCGEWCRFCKAKAECRERAAVNLALARYDFEEPALLDDDEIADILGKVD
;
A
#
# COMPACT_ATOMS: atom_id res chain seq x y z
N ASP A 1 10.96 3.86 -30.63
CA ASP A 1 12.33 3.37 -30.36
C ASP A 1 12.23 2.13 -29.46
N PRO A 2 13.11 1.13 -29.64
CA PRO A 2 13.19 0.01 -28.72
C PRO A 2 13.43 0.49 -27.29
N ILE A 3 12.83 -0.20 -26.31
CA ILE A 3 12.87 0.19 -24.90
C ILE A 3 14.32 0.26 -24.36
N GLU A 4 15.22 -0.58 -24.89
CA GLU A 4 16.63 -0.64 -24.54
C GLU A 4 17.40 0.66 -24.88
N ASN A 5 16.85 1.49 -25.75
CA ASN A 5 17.45 2.78 -26.13
C ASN A 5 16.98 3.95 -25.25
N LEU A 6 16.08 3.71 -24.29
CA LEU A 6 15.62 4.75 -23.38
C LEU A 6 16.65 4.98 -22.26
N SER A 7 16.91 6.25 -21.97
CA SER A 7 17.95 6.64 -20.99
C SER A 7 17.71 6.15 -19.56
N TRP A 8 16.49 5.74 -19.25
CA TRP A 8 16.10 5.21 -17.94
C TRP A 8 16.10 3.67 -17.87
N TYR A 9 16.29 2.96 -19.02
CA TYR A 9 16.37 1.51 -19.08
C TYR A 9 17.68 0.99 -18.44
N ASN A 10 17.60 -0.14 -17.77
CA ASN A 10 18.75 -0.94 -17.34
C ASN A 10 18.34 -2.42 -17.18
N GLU A 11 19.33 -3.32 -17.24
CA GLU A 11 19.11 -4.78 -17.16
C GLU A 11 18.40 -5.19 -15.85
N GLU A 12 18.70 -4.53 -14.72
CA GLU A 12 18.01 -4.81 -13.43
C GLU A 12 16.51 -4.56 -13.53
N MET A 13 16.09 -3.51 -14.25
CA MET A 13 14.66 -3.23 -14.44
C MET A 13 13.98 -4.33 -15.26
N GLU A 14 14.64 -4.81 -16.31
CA GLU A 14 14.12 -5.89 -17.13
C GLU A 14 14.01 -7.19 -16.36
N GLU A 15 15.05 -7.58 -15.62
CA GLU A 15 15.03 -8.75 -14.74
C GLU A 15 13.90 -8.68 -13.71
N CYS A 16 13.72 -7.52 -13.08
CA CYS A 16 12.64 -7.29 -12.11
C CYS A 16 11.25 -7.40 -12.77
N ALA A 17 11.08 -6.82 -13.95
CA ALA A 17 9.82 -6.88 -14.69
C ALA A 17 9.52 -8.32 -15.17
N ALA A 18 10.53 -9.02 -15.66
CA ALA A 18 10.42 -10.43 -16.05
C ALA A 18 10.05 -11.32 -14.85
N GLY A 19 10.64 -11.05 -13.68
CA GLY A 19 10.30 -11.75 -12.44
C GLY A 19 8.84 -11.52 -12.02
N TYR A 20 8.35 -10.29 -12.14
CA TYR A 20 6.95 -9.98 -11.90
C TYR A 20 6.01 -10.69 -12.88
N ALA A 21 6.34 -10.65 -14.18
CA ALA A 21 5.55 -11.34 -15.19
C ALA A 21 5.52 -12.86 -14.95
N ALA A 22 6.65 -13.46 -14.58
CA ALA A 22 6.72 -14.88 -14.23
C ALA A 22 5.83 -15.21 -13.02
N TYR A 23 5.85 -14.37 -11.98
CA TYR A 23 4.99 -14.53 -10.81
C TYR A 23 3.49 -14.49 -11.17
N VAL A 24 3.07 -13.53 -11.99
CA VAL A 24 1.67 -13.43 -12.46
C VAL A 24 1.28 -14.65 -13.30
N VAL A 25 2.19 -15.14 -14.16
CA VAL A 25 1.95 -16.36 -14.95
C VAL A 25 1.80 -17.57 -14.05
N GLU A 26 2.63 -17.74 -13.02
CA GLU A 26 2.49 -18.83 -12.05
C GLU A 26 1.16 -18.79 -11.32
N LEU A 27 0.70 -17.61 -10.88
CA LEU A 27 -0.62 -17.44 -10.28
C LEU A 27 -1.74 -17.82 -11.25
N LEU A 28 -1.64 -17.42 -12.52
CA LEU A 28 -2.63 -17.75 -13.53
C LEU A 28 -2.66 -19.26 -13.82
N GLU A 29 -1.50 -19.90 -13.93
CA GLU A 29 -1.44 -21.35 -14.16
C GLU A 29 -2.00 -22.13 -12.95
N ALA A 30 -1.75 -21.68 -11.73
CA ALA A 30 -2.36 -22.25 -10.54
C ALA A 30 -3.90 -22.05 -10.55
N ALA A 31 -4.37 -20.87 -10.93
CA ALA A 31 -5.79 -20.57 -11.05
C ALA A 31 -6.50 -21.46 -12.08
N LYS A 32 -5.88 -21.74 -13.22
CA LYS A 32 -6.40 -22.65 -14.26
C LYS A 32 -6.57 -24.10 -13.80
N GLN A 33 -5.88 -24.51 -12.73
CA GLN A 33 -6.09 -25.83 -12.15
C GLN A 33 -7.36 -25.91 -11.30
N ALA A 34 -7.77 -24.78 -10.71
CA ALA A 34 -8.95 -24.70 -9.84
C ALA A 34 -10.20 -24.20 -10.59
N CYS A 35 -10.03 -23.36 -11.61
CA CYS A 35 -11.10 -22.68 -12.33
C CYS A 35 -10.92 -22.82 -13.86
N SER A 36 -12.02 -23.06 -14.58
CA SER A 36 -11.98 -23.24 -16.04
C SER A 36 -11.76 -21.95 -16.82
N ASP A 37 -12.08 -20.80 -16.22
CA ASP A 37 -12.11 -19.50 -16.87
C ASP A 37 -11.56 -18.37 -15.97
N PRO A 38 -10.31 -18.48 -15.48
CA PRO A 38 -9.70 -17.41 -14.71
C PRO A 38 -9.55 -16.14 -15.57
N VAL A 39 -9.78 -14.99 -14.96
CA VAL A 39 -9.68 -13.70 -15.64
C VAL A 39 -8.47 -12.94 -15.12
N VAL A 40 -7.65 -12.44 -16.04
CA VAL A 40 -6.50 -11.57 -15.72
C VAL A 40 -6.67 -10.24 -16.43
N MET A 41 -6.45 -9.17 -15.70
CA MET A 41 -6.42 -7.82 -16.23
C MET A 41 -5.15 -7.13 -15.76
N ILE A 42 -4.50 -6.43 -16.66
CA ILE A 42 -3.25 -5.70 -16.41
C ILE A 42 -3.54 -4.21 -16.58
N GLU A 43 -2.96 -3.39 -15.70
CA GLU A 43 -3.13 -1.93 -15.71
C GLU A 43 -4.62 -1.52 -15.71
N GLN A 44 -5.41 -2.20 -14.89
CA GLN A 44 -6.85 -1.98 -14.83
C GLN A 44 -7.18 -0.77 -13.97
N ARG A 45 -7.83 0.23 -14.57
CA ARG A 45 -8.41 1.34 -13.81
C ARG A 45 -9.53 0.83 -12.91
N VAL A 46 -9.47 1.19 -11.65
CA VAL A 46 -10.46 0.89 -10.61
C VAL A 46 -10.97 2.19 -9.99
N ASP A 47 -12.26 2.25 -9.71
CA ASP A 47 -12.93 3.38 -9.12
C ASP A 47 -13.48 2.99 -7.74
N PHE A 48 -13.06 3.69 -6.71
CA PHE A 48 -13.52 3.50 -5.33
C PHE A 48 -14.13 4.80 -4.76
N SER A 49 -14.66 5.64 -5.66
CA SER A 49 -15.29 6.92 -5.30
C SER A 49 -16.54 6.77 -4.42
N ARG A 50 -17.09 5.58 -4.33
CA ARG A 50 -18.16 5.25 -3.38
C ARG A 50 -17.75 5.52 -1.92
N TRP A 51 -16.49 5.26 -1.57
CA TRP A 51 -15.96 5.42 -0.20
C TRP A 51 -15.03 6.62 -0.06
N VAL A 52 -14.31 6.96 -1.11
CA VAL A 52 -13.33 8.06 -1.13
C VAL A 52 -13.69 9.00 -2.26
N GLN A 53 -14.20 10.19 -1.94
CA GLN A 53 -14.63 11.14 -2.95
C GLN A 53 -13.54 11.38 -4.01
N ASP A 54 -13.90 11.28 -5.30
CA ASP A 54 -13.01 11.35 -6.46
C ASP A 54 -11.88 10.29 -6.46
N GLY A 55 -12.04 9.22 -5.66
CA GLY A 55 -11.05 8.15 -5.50
C GLY A 55 -11.02 7.19 -6.67
N PHE A 56 -9.86 7.04 -7.28
CA PHE A 56 -9.58 6.02 -8.31
C PHE A 56 -8.11 5.65 -8.31
N GLY A 57 -7.78 4.58 -8.99
CA GLY A 57 -6.41 4.16 -9.22
C GLY A 57 -6.28 3.23 -10.41
N THR A 58 -5.07 2.75 -10.64
CA THR A 58 -4.79 1.70 -11.62
C THR A 58 -4.12 0.55 -10.90
N ALA A 59 -4.76 -0.61 -10.90
CA ALA A 59 -4.21 -1.83 -10.34
C ALA A 59 -3.29 -2.49 -11.37
N ASP A 60 -2.06 -2.81 -10.99
CA ASP A 60 -1.07 -3.38 -11.91
C ASP A 60 -1.52 -4.73 -12.45
N CYS A 61 -2.05 -5.60 -11.59
CA CYS A 61 -2.64 -6.87 -12.01
C CYS A 61 -3.84 -7.24 -11.13
N ILE A 62 -4.94 -7.63 -11.77
CA ILE A 62 -6.12 -8.24 -11.15
C ILE A 62 -6.27 -9.64 -11.72
N LEU A 63 -6.40 -10.65 -10.85
CA LEU A 63 -6.71 -12.01 -11.23
C LEU A 63 -7.91 -12.51 -10.42
N ILE A 64 -8.97 -12.96 -11.14
CA ILE A 64 -10.19 -13.50 -10.52
C ILE A 64 -10.30 -14.96 -10.90
N ALA A 65 -10.40 -15.82 -9.90
CA ALA A 65 -10.60 -17.26 -10.08
C ALA A 65 -11.15 -17.90 -8.79
N ASP A 66 -12.06 -18.83 -8.92
CA ASP A 66 -12.55 -19.70 -7.84
C ASP A 66 -12.96 -18.93 -6.56
N GLY A 67 -13.75 -17.87 -6.72
CA GLY A 67 -14.22 -17.04 -5.60
C GLY A 67 -13.18 -16.11 -5.00
N VAL A 68 -11.96 -16.04 -5.58
CA VAL A 68 -10.86 -15.19 -5.08
C VAL A 68 -10.54 -14.06 -6.05
N LEU A 69 -10.59 -12.84 -5.54
CA LEU A 69 -10.04 -11.65 -6.20
C LEU A 69 -8.59 -11.46 -5.75
N ASN A 70 -7.63 -11.60 -6.65
CA ASN A 70 -6.23 -11.30 -6.37
C ASN A 70 -5.86 -9.94 -6.96
N ILE A 71 -5.29 -9.07 -6.12
CA ILE A 71 -4.65 -7.81 -6.52
C ILE A 71 -3.15 -7.98 -6.32
N VAL A 72 -2.37 -7.79 -7.37
CA VAL A 72 -0.90 -7.87 -7.30
C VAL A 72 -0.31 -6.54 -7.72
N ASP A 73 0.42 -5.91 -6.83
CA ASP A 73 1.03 -4.60 -7.02
C ASP A 73 2.56 -4.71 -7.07
N TYR A 74 3.15 -4.13 -8.10
CA TYR A 74 4.59 -4.12 -8.34
C TYR A 74 5.27 -2.92 -7.71
N LYS A 75 6.26 -3.16 -6.86
CA LYS A 75 7.05 -2.10 -6.21
C LYS A 75 8.52 -2.17 -6.62
N HIS A 76 8.96 -1.27 -7.49
CA HIS A 76 10.35 -1.24 -7.97
C HIS A 76 11.34 -0.62 -6.97
N GLY A 77 10.86 0.10 -5.95
CA GLY A 77 11.71 0.85 -5.02
C GLY A 77 12.61 -0.03 -4.13
N LYS A 78 13.85 0.45 -3.84
CA LYS A 78 14.80 -0.15 -2.87
C LYS A 78 14.68 0.45 -1.46
N GLY A 79 13.97 1.57 -1.31
CA GLY A 79 13.99 2.36 -0.06
C GLY A 79 13.33 1.65 1.10
N VAL A 80 12.00 1.62 1.11
CA VAL A 80 11.20 1.04 2.18
C VAL A 80 10.65 -0.31 1.72
N GLU A 81 10.71 -1.31 2.60
CA GLU A 81 9.99 -2.57 2.38
C GLU A 81 8.51 -2.35 2.61
N VAL A 82 7.68 -2.83 1.68
CA VAL A 82 6.24 -2.64 1.71
C VAL A 82 5.57 -3.95 2.07
N SER A 83 4.73 -3.93 3.11
CA SER A 83 3.87 -5.06 3.48
C SER A 83 2.54 -5.00 2.74
N ALA A 84 1.98 -6.17 2.45
CA ALA A 84 0.59 -6.30 2.03
C ALA A 84 -0.37 -6.21 3.21
N GLU A 85 0.06 -6.64 4.42
CA GLU A 85 -0.75 -6.59 5.63
C GLU A 85 -1.12 -5.15 5.99
N GLY A 86 -2.43 -4.89 6.10
CA GLY A 86 -2.96 -3.57 6.39
C GLY A 86 -2.69 -2.50 5.31
N ASN A 87 -2.35 -2.91 4.10
CA ASN A 87 -1.99 -1.98 3.02
C ASN A 87 -3.22 -1.30 2.42
N THR A 88 -3.42 -0.03 2.76
CA THR A 88 -4.56 0.77 2.31
C THR A 88 -4.66 0.89 0.79
N GLN A 89 -3.54 0.96 0.06
CA GLN A 89 -3.56 1.02 -1.40
C GLN A 89 -4.17 -0.23 -2.00
N LEU A 90 -3.74 -1.41 -1.54
CA LEU A 90 -4.27 -2.69 -2.00
C LEU A 90 -5.74 -2.85 -1.63
N SER A 91 -6.13 -2.44 -0.41
CA SER A 91 -7.53 -2.46 0.02
C SER A 91 -8.41 -1.57 -0.85
N LEU A 92 -7.96 -0.35 -1.20
CA LEU A 92 -8.68 0.54 -2.10
C LEU A 92 -8.81 -0.03 -3.53
N TYR A 93 -7.74 -0.63 -4.06
CA TYR A 93 -7.78 -1.27 -5.37
C TYR A 93 -8.73 -2.48 -5.37
N SER A 94 -8.74 -3.23 -4.29
CA SER A 94 -9.66 -4.35 -4.09
C SER A 94 -11.12 -3.90 -4.07
N LEU A 95 -11.43 -2.82 -3.32
CA LEU A 95 -12.78 -2.23 -3.30
C LEU A 95 -13.22 -1.79 -4.71
N GLY A 96 -12.35 -1.07 -5.42
CA GLY A 96 -12.67 -0.63 -6.78
C GLY A 96 -12.80 -1.78 -7.78
N ALA A 97 -12.06 -2.86 -7.60
CA ALA A 97 -12.21 -4.07 -8.41
C ALA A 97 -13.53 -4.80 -8.09
N LEU A 98 -13.91 -4.90 -6.81
CA LEU A 98 -15.20 -5.47 -6.41
C LEU A 98 -16.39 -4.70 -6.98
N GLU A 99 -16.35 -3.36 -7.02
CA GLU A 99 -17.41 -2.55 -7.65
C GLU A 99 -17.62 -2.91 -9.14
N ILE A 100 -16.58 -3.34 -9.83
CA ILE A 100 -16.67 -3.72 -11.24
C ILE A 100 -17.10 -5.19 -11.40
N PHE A 101 -16.58 -6.09 -10.57
CA PHE A 101 -16.56 -7.52 -10.85
C PHE A 101 -17.44 -8.37 -9.93
N ASP A 102 -17.79 -7.91 -8.73
CA ASP A 102 -18.55 -8.70 -7.74
C ASP A 102 -19.96 -9.07 -8.24
N GLY A 103 -20.57 -8.24 -9.09
CA GLY A 103 -21.84 -8.56 -9.73
C GLY A 103 -21.77 -9.54 -10.92
N ILE A 104 -20.54 -9.89 -11.35
CA ILE A 104 -20.29 -10.77 -12.51
C ILE A 104 -19.69 -12.09 -12.04
N TYR A 105 -18.80 -12.03 -11.05
CA TYR A 105 -18.11 -13.17 -10.45
C TYR A 105 -18.53 -13.32 -8.99
N ASP A 106 -18.66 -14.56 -8.54
CA ASP A 106 -18.99 -14.87 -7.15
C ASP A 106 -17.70 -14.80 -6.31
N ILE A 107 -17.38 -13.58 -5.84
CA ILE A 107 -16.16 -13.33 -5.09
C ILE A 107 -16.46 -13.34 -3.60
N ASP A 108 -15.74 -14.17 -2.84
CA ASP A 108 -15.86 -14.27 -1.38
C ASP A 108 -14.62 -13.74 -0.67
N THR A 109 -13.46 -13.90 -1.30
CA THR A 109 -12.16 -13.64 -0.69
C THR A 109 -11.36 -12.66 -1.53
N VAL A 110 -10.68 -11.75 -0.86
CA VAL A 110 -9.70 -10.82 -1.46
C VAL A 110 -8.31 -11.20 -1.01
N ARG A 111 -7.42 -11.40 -1.97
CA ARG A 111 -5.99 -11.66 -1.74
C ARG A 111 -5.17 -10.53 -2.32
N MET A 112 -4.33 -9.94 -1.52
CA MET A 112 -3.51 -8.77 -1.81
C MET A 112 -2.05 -9.13 -1.79
N THR A 113 -1.29 -8.76 -2.81
CA THR A 113 0.14 -9.10 -2.91
C THR A 113 0.95 -7.87 -3.28
N ILE A 114 2.01 -7.63 -2.54
CA ILE A 114 3.12 -6.74 -2.91
C ILE A 114 4.22 -7.60 -3.51
N PHE A 115 4.62 -7.30 -4.73
CA PHE A 115 5.78 -7.88 -5.39
C PHE A 115 6.89 -6.84 -5.50
N GLN A 116 7.93 -6.95 -4.67
CA GLN A 116 9.02 -5.99 -4.57
C GLN A 116 10.38 -6.68 -4.80
N PRO A 117 10.76 -6.94 -6.08
CA PRO A 117 11.88 -7.83 -6.42
C PRO A 117 13.23 -7.30 -5.93
N ARG A 118 13.46 -5.98 -5.97
CA ARG A 118 14.72 -5.36 -5.54
C ARG A 118 14.99 -5.47 -4.03
N LYS A 119 14.02 -5.96 -3.27
CA LYS A 119 14.13 -6.28 -1.84
C LYS A 119 13.92 -7.76 -1.55
N SER A 120 13.78 -8.59 -2.61
CA SER A 120 13.42 -9.99 -2.48
C SER A 120 12.17 -10.20 -1.61
N ASN A 121 11.23 -9.25 -1.70
CA ASN A 121 10.02 -9.22 -0.88
C ASN A 121 8.80 -9.58 -1.74
N ILE A 122 8.10 -10.64 -1.32
CA ILE A 122 6.75 -10.97 -1.77
C ILE A 122 5.91 -11.09 -0.51
N SER A 123 5.12 -10.05 -0.26
CA SER A 123 4.22 -9.98 0.91
C SER A 123 2.79 -10.24 0.45
N VAL A 124 2.08 -11.09 1.18
CA VAL A 124 0.71 -11.48 0.86
C VAL A 124 -0.16 -11.29 2.09
N ASP A 125 -1.34 -10.71 1.88
CA ASP A 125 -2.41 -10.61 2.86
C ASP A 125 -3.72 -11.12 2.23
N GLN A 126 -4.63 -11.61 3.05
CA GLN A 126 -5.90 -12.15 2.60
C GLN A 126 -6.98 -11.88 3.64
N MET A 127 -8.15 -11.49 3.17
CA MET A 127 -9.32 -11.27 4.02
C MET A 127 -10.62 -11.65 3.31
N ASP A 128 -11.67 -11.82 4.07
CA ASP A 128 -13.01 -12.00 3.53
C ASP A 128 -13.50 -10.68 2.91
N LYS A 129 -14.22 -10.77 1.80
CA LYS A 129 -14.84 -9.60 1.15
C LYS A 129 -15.71 -8.79 2.14
N ALA A 130 -16.42 -9.49 3.02
CA ALA A 130 -17.29 -8.85 4.01
C ALA A 130 -16.51 -7.97 4.99
N ASP A 131 -15.34 -8.42 5.44
CA ASP A 131 -14.48 -7.66 6.36
C ASP A 131 -13.91 -6.42 5.67
N LEU A 132 -13.57 -6.53 4.38
CA LEU A 132 -13.10 -5.38 3.60
C LEU A 132 -14.19 -4.31 3.45
N TYR A 133 -15.44 -4.71 3.17
CA TYR A 133 -16.56 -3.78 3.10
C TYR A 133 -16.88 -3.17 4.47
N GLU A 134 -16.84 -3.96 5.54
CA GLU A 134 -17.05 -3.44 6.90
C GLU A 134 -16.02 -2.37 7.25
N TRP A 135 -14.73 -2.62 7.00
CA TRP A 135 -13.69 -1.62 7.18
C TRP A 135 -13.93 -0.37 6.32
N ALA A 136 -14.33 -0.54 5.06
CA ALA A 136 -14.58 0.59 4.17
C ALA A 136 -15.74 1.46 4.62
N ASP A 137 -16.83 0.86 5.09
CA ASP A 137 -18.02 1.57 5.52
C ASP A 137 -17.86 2.19 6.93
N THR A 138 -17.13 1.55 7.83
CA THR A 138 -17.00 2.00 9.23
C THR A 138 -15.82 2.95 9.47
N GLU A 139 -14.69 2.73 8.79
CA GLU A 139 -13.46 3.49 9.02
C GLU A 139 -13.06 4.37 7.83
N LEU A 140 -12.93 3.76 6.63
CA LEU A 140 -12.38 4.44 5.47
C LEU A 140 -13.20 5.65 5.07
N THR A 141 -14.53 5.47 4.92
CA THR A 141 -15.44 6.55 4.47
C THR A 141 -15.37 7.76 5.39
N GLN A 142 -15.36 7.54 6.69
CA GLN A 142 -15.31 8.62 7.68
C GLN A 142 -13.98 9.38 7.61
N LYS A 143 -12.85 8.64 7.54
CA LYS A 143 -11.51 9.23 7.45
C LYS A 143 -11.31 10.00 6.14
N ALA A 144 -11.79 9.41 5.03
CA ALA A 144 -11.72 10.04 3.72
C ALA A 144 -12.54 11.33 3.65
N GLN A 145 -13.74 11.35 4.24
CA GLN A 145 -14.59 12.53 4.30
C GLN A 145 -13.92 13.66 5.11
N LEU A 146 -13.41 13.36 6.31
CA LEU A 146 -12.68 14.35 7.11
C LEU A 146 -11.48 14.92 6.36
N ALA A 147 -10.72 14.07 5.68
CA ALA A 147 -9.57 14.50 4.88
C ALA A 147 -9.99 15.37 3.69
N TYR A 148 -11.07 15.03 3.00
CA TYR A 148 -11.61 15.79 1.88
C TYR A 148 -12.09 17.19 2.31
N GLU A 149 -12.71 17.29 3.46
CA GLU A 149 -13.19 18.56 4.05
C GLU A 149 -12.05 19.38 4.70
N GLY A 150 -10.83 18.87 4.71
CA GLY A 150 -9.70 19.51 5.38
C GLY A 150 -9.84 19.53 6.90
N GLN A 151 -10.58 18.58 7.45
CA GLN A 151 -10.82 18.40 8.88
C GLN A 151 -10.03 17.21 9.43
N GLY A 152 -10.13 17.01 10.74
CA GLY A 152 -9.45 15.93 11.44
C GLY A 152 -8.17 16.41 12.12
N ASP A 153 -7.57 15.51 12.92
CA ASP A 153 -6.38 15.79 13.70
C ASP A 153 -5.12 15.41 12.91
N PHE A 154 -4.09 16.25 13.03
CA PHE A 154 -2.78 15.92 12.51
C PHE A 154 -2.08 14.95 13.48
N SER A 155 -1.41 13.95 12.93
CA SER A 155 -0.55 13.05 13.70
C SER A 155 0.80 12.88 13.01
N CYS A 156 1.86 12.79 13.80
CA CYS A 156 3.22 12.54 13.30
C CYS A 156 3.50 11.04 13.26
N GLY A 157 4.15 10.58 12.18
CA GLY A 157 4.54 9.19 12.00
C GLY A 157 5.43 9.02 10.77
N GLU A 158 5.72 7.77 10.39
CA GLU A 158 6.57 7.44 9.24
C GLU A 158 6.09 8.05 7.91
N TRP A 159 4.78 8.22 7.76
CA TRP A 159 4.17 8.89 6.61
C TRP A 159 4.62 10.34 6.43
N CYS A 160 5.10 11.01 7.50
CA CYS A 160 5.65 12.36 7.40
C CYS A 160 6.86 12.45 6.47
N ARG A 161 7.57 11.36 6.26
CA ARG A 161 8.69 11.25 5.32
C ARG A 161 8.29 11.68 3.91
N PHE A 162 7.09 11.29 3.48
CA PHE A 162 6.55 11.55 2.14
C PHE A 162 5.57 12.72 2.08
N CYS A 163 5.22 13.31 3.24
CA CYS A 163 4.24 14.38 3.32
C CYS A 163 4.78 15.67 2.67
N LYS A 164 4.01 16.24 1.74
CA LYS A 164 4.37 17.50 1.08
C LYS A 164 4.38 18.69 2.03
N ALA A 165 3.52 18.69 3.06
CA ALA A 165 3.41 19.75 4.07
C ALA A 165 4.37 19.58 5.26
N LYS A 166 5.26 18.59 5.23
CA LYS A 166 6.13 18.26 6.37
C LYS A 166 6.99 19.42 6.90
N ALA A 167 7.36 20.36 6.05
CA ALA A 167 8.18 21.51 6.44
C ALA A 167 7.42 22.55 7.27
N GLU A 168 6.08 22.62 7.10
CA GLU A 168 5.20 23.61 7.73
C GLU A 168 4.28 22.99 8.78
N CYS A 169 4.35 21.67 9.00
CA CYS A 169 3.50 20.94 9.91
C CYS A 169 3.87 21.21 11.37
N ARG A 170 2.95 21.80 12.15
CA ARG A 170 3.15 22.10 13.57
C ARG A 170 3.28 20.84 14.41
N GLU A 171 2.46 19.81 14.11
CA GLU A 171 2.50 18.54 14.84
C GLU A 171 3.87 17.86 14.68
N ARG A 172 4.39 17.80 13.45
CA ARG A 172 5.74 17.29 13.21
C ARG A 172 6.81 18.12 13.91
N ALA A 173 6.67 19.45 13.90
CA ALA A 173 7.59 20.34 14.61
C ALA A 173 7.55 20.10 16.12
N ALA A 174 6.36 19.92 16.70
CA ALA A 174 6.19 19.62 18.12
C ALA A 174 6.87 18.30 18.51
N VAL A 175 6.70 17.24 17.71
CA VAL A 175 7.36 15.94 17.95
C VAL A 175 8.89 16.07 17.88
N ASN A 176 9.42 16.77 16.85
CA ASN A 176 10.86 16.97 16.70
C ASN A 176 11.45 17.82 17.84
N LEU A 177 10.72 18.86 18.29
CA LEU A 177 11.15 19.72 19.37
C LEU A 177 11.03 19.06 20.76
N ALA A 178 10.18 18.03 20.88
CA ALA A 178 10.06 17.30 22.15
C ALA A 178 11.37 16.64 22.58
N LEU A 179 12.27 16.30 21.64
CA LEU A 179 13.62 15.80 21.96
C LEU A 179 14.52 16.90 22.57
N ALA A 180 14.33 18.16 22.18
CA ALA A 180 15.14 19.26 22.70
C ALA A 180 14.91 19.54 24.20
N ARG A 181 13.85 18.99 24.80
CA ARG A 181 13.62 19.11 26.26
C ARG A 181 14.79 18.56 27.07
N TYR A 182 15.42 17.48 26.60
CA TYR A 182 16.55 16.85 27.30
C TYR A 182 17.78 17.74 27.37
N ASP A 183 17.94 18.74 26.50
CA ASP A 183 19.02 19.72 26.55
C ASP A 183 18.88 20.71 27.72
N PHE A 184 17.70 20.77 28.33
CA PHE A 184 17.37 21.75 29.39
C PHE A 184 17.04 21.11 30.73
N GLU A 185 17.15 19.79 30.87
CA GLU A 185 16.89 19.07 32.12
C GLU A 185 18.17 18.87 32.92
N GLU A 186 18.04 18.84 34.25
CA GLU A 186 19.08 18.54 35.23
C GLU A 186 18.88 17.10 35.76
N PRO A 187 19.94 16.30 35.94
CA PRO A 187 21.35 16.62 35.74
C PRO A 187 21.78 16.64 34.27
N ALA A 188 22.92 17.25 33.95
CA ALA A 188 23.46 17.43 32.60
C ALA A 188 23.83 16.12 31.87
N LEU A 189 23.57 14.96 32.47
CA LEU A 189 23.76 13.64 31.83
C LEU A 189 22.43 12.93 31.76
N LEU A 190 22.13 12.40 30.55
CA LEU A 190 20.94 11.59 30.31
C LEU A 190 21.00 10.29 31.13
N ASP A 191 19.85 9.88 31.63
CA ASP A 191 19.70 8.54 32.21
C ASP A 191 19.35 7.49 31.10
N ASP A 192 19.32 6.21 31.48
CA ASP A 192 19.11 5.13 30.55
C ASP A 192 17.70 5.16 29.88
N ASP A 193 16.70 5.64 30.62
CA ASP A 193 15.31 5.75 30.12
C ASP A 193 15.18 6.90 29.09
N GLU A 194 15.85 8.01 29.34
CA GLU A 194 15.92 9.15 28.42
C GLU A 194 16.68 8.78 27.14
N ILE A 195 17.79 8.05 27.27
CA ILE A 195 18.55 7.52 26.13
C ILE A 195 17.67 6.59 25.28
N ALA A 196 16.92 5.69 25.94
CA ALA A 196 16.02 4.78 25.24
C ALA A 196 14.89 5.53 24.51
N ASP A 197 14.32 6.58 25.12
CA ASP A 197 13.28 7.43 24.49
C ASP A 197 13.83 8.19 23.27
N ILE A 198 15.05 8.73 23.36
CA ILE A 198 15.72 9.42 22.24
C ILE A 198 15.98 8.43 21.10
N LEU A 199 16.59 7.26 21.40
CA LEU A 199 16.92 6.26 20.38
C LEU A 199 15.68 5.69 19.69
N GLY A 200 14.56 5.60 20.38
CA GLY A 200 13.29 5.18 19.79
C GLY A 200 12.64 6.21 18.87
N LYS A 201 13.13 7.46 18.86
CA LYS A 201 12.56 8.58 18.07
C LYS A 201 13.49 9.11 16.97
N VAL A 202 14.73 8.64 16.94
CA VAL A 202 15.73 9.03 15.93
C VAL A 202 15.71 8.00 14.81
N ASP A 203 15.30 8.45 13.61
CA ASP A 203 15.38 7.72 12.33
C ASP A 203 16.60 8.19 11.52
#